data_bc4e01c775783ef76fb94dca92968a5e
#
_entry.id   bc4e01c775783ef76fb94dca92968a5e
#
_cell.length_a   1.000
_cell.length_b   1.000
_cell.length_c   1.000
_cell.angle_alpha   90.00
_cell.angle_beta   90.00
_cell.angle_gamma   90.00
#
_symmetry.space_group_name_H-M   'P 1'
#
loop_
_entity.id
_entity.type
_entity.pdbx_description
1 polymer ?
#
loop_
_entity_poly.entity_id
_entity_poly.type
_entity_poly.pdbx_seq_one_letter_code
_entity_poly.pdbx_strand_id
1 'polypeptide(L)'
;VLKISGESFSKEGVLGIDPDELNNIARQIADAAKLGTEIAVVVGGGNMIRGAELATRVGIAQATADYMGMLGTVINALALKEAIEKQGQPARVMSALDVEAVAEPFIRARALRHFEKGRVLILAAGTGNPFFTTDTCAALRAIRSE
;
A
#
# COMPACT_ATOMS: atom_id res chain seq x y z
N VAL A 1 -6.32 2.59 -10.73
CA VAL A 1 -5.74 1.89 -9.56
C VAL A 1 -4.50 1.14 -10.01
N LEU A 2 -3.40 1.33 -9.30
CA LEU A 2 -2.12 0.65 -9.52
C LEU A 2 -1.84 -0.28 -8.33
N LYS A 3 -1.49 -1.54 -8.59
CA LYS A 3 -1.02 -2.46 -7.54
C LYS A 3 0.49 -2.62 -7.63
N ILE A 4 1.17 -2.47 -6.50
CA ILE A 4 2.61 -2.67 -6.36
C ILE A 4 2.86 -3.78 -5.35
N SER A 5 3.61 -4.81 -5.75
CA SER A 5 3.99 -5.87 -4.83
C SER A 5 4.98 -5.37 -3.78
N GLY A 6 4.98 -5.98 -2.60
CA GLY A 6 5.95 -5.62 -1.55
C GLY A 6 7.39 -5.78 -2.00
N GLU A 7 7.68 -6.82 -2.77
CA GLU A 7 9.01 -7.11 -3.29
C GLU A 7 9.57 -6.00 -4.18
N SER A 8 8.72 -5.19 -4.79
CA SER A 8 9.15 -4.04 -5.59
C SER A 8 9.82 -2.94 -4.77
N PHE A 9 9.63 -2.92 -3.45
CA PHE A 9 10.27 -1.98 -2.52
C PHE A 9 11.63 -2.44 -2.01
N SER A 10 12.06 -3.63 -2.36
CA SER A 10 13.32 -4.23 -1.91
C SER A 10 14.17 -4.71 -3.08
N LYS A 11 15.44 -4.95 -2.80
CA LYS A 11 16.29 -5.71 -3.73
C LYS A 11 15.91 -7.19 -3.69
N GLU A 12 16.15 -7.87 -4.81
CA GLU A 12 15.84 -9.31 -4.93
C GLU A 12 16.43 -10.12 -3.77
N GLY A 13 15.57 -10.90 -3.10
CA GLY A 13 15.95 -11.76 -1.99
C GLY A 13 16.23 -11.07 -0.65
N VAL A 14 16.11 -9.73 -0.57
CA VAL A 14 16.38 -8.95 0.64
C VAL A 14 15.06 -8.50 1.26
N LEU A 15 14.93 -8.64 2.59
CA LEU A 15 13.79 -8.08 3.33
C LEU A 15 13.99 -6.59 3.61
N GLY A 16 12.87 -5.90 3.79
CA GLY A 16 12.85 -4.48 4.13
C GLY A 16 12.59 -3.57 2.94
N ILE A 17 12.92 -2.31 3.08
CA ILE A 17 12.74 -1.27 2.06
C ILE A 17 14.12 -0.80 1.59
N ASP A 18 14.37 -0.91 0.30
CA ASP A 18 15.55 -0.32 -0.34
C ASP A 18 15.24 1.15 -0.71
N PRO A 19 16.07 2.12 -0.28
CA PRO A 19 15.82 3.53 -0.54
C PRO A 19 15.78 3.89 -2.03
N ASP A 20 16.61 3.25 -2.85
CA ASP A 20 16.69 3.56 -4.29
C ASP A 20 15.44 3.04 -5.02
N GLU A 21 14.99 1.82 -4.69
CA GLU A 21 13.77 1.25 -5.24
C GLU A 21 12.54 2.07 -4.84
N LEU A 22 12.44 2.46 -3.56
CA LEU A 22 11.38 3.32 -3.06
C LEU A 22 11.33 4.66 -3.79
N ASN A 23 12.47 5.33 -3.93
CA ASN A 23 12.56 6.62 -4.61
C ASN A 23 12.22 6.52 -6.09
N ASN A 24 12.63 5.43 -6.75
CA ASN A 24 12.31 5.20 -8.16
C ASN A 24 10.79 5.03 -8.37
N ILE A 25 10.13 4.23 -7.56
CA ILE A 25 8.68 4.04 -7.60
C ILE A 25 7.96 5.37 -7.31
N ALA A 26 8.36 6.08 -6.27
CA ALA A 26 7.76 7.36 -5.88
C ALA A 26 7.87 8.40 -6.99
N ARG A 27 9.00 8.49 -7.66
CA ARG A 27 9.21 9.40 -8.80
C ARG A 27 8.26 9.08 -9.95
N GLN A 28 8.14 7.81 -10.34
CA GLN A 28 7.26 7.40 -11.43
C GLN A 28 5.78 7.72 -11.12
N ILE A 29 5.34 7.48 -9.88
CA ILE A 29 3.98 7.82 -9.45
C ILE A 29 3.76 9.33 -9.46
N ALA A 30 4.69 10.10 -8.92
CA ALA A 30 4.59 11.55 -8.88
C ALA A 30 4.57 12.16 -10.30
N ASP A 31 5.39 11.66 -11.20
CA ASP A 31 5.42 12.13 -12.60
C ASP A 31 4.09 11.82 -13.31
N ALA A 32 3.53 10.63 -13.12
CA ALA A 32 2.22 10.28 -13.68
C ALA A 32 1.09 11.14 -13.11
N ALA A 33 1.10 11.42 -11.80
CA ALA A 33 0.10 12.28 -11.17
C ALA A 33 0.16 13.72 -11.67
N LYS A 34 1.34 14.25 -11.92
CA LYS A 34 1.55 15.60 -12.49
C LYS A 34 0.98 15.77 -13.90
N LEU A 35 0.74 14.67 -14.62
CA LEU A 35 0.05 14.69 -15.92
C LEU A 35 -1.47 14.80 -15.80
N GLY A 36 -2.02 14.95 -14.58
CA GLY A 36 -3.45 15.06 -14.31
C GLY A 36 -4.18 13.74 -14.10
N THR A 37 -3.45 12.63 -13.94
CA THR A 37 -4.04 11.31 -13.66
C THR A 37 -4.36 11.15 -12.18
N GLU A 38 -5.59 10.76 -11.86
CA GLU A 38 -5.97 10.33 -10.51
C GLU A 38 -5.40 8.94 -10.23
N ILE A 39 -4.57 8.82 -9.20
CA ILE A 39 -3.85 7.57 -8.90
C ILE A 39 -4.18 7.08 -7.51
N ALA A 40 -4.67 5.84 -7.42
CA ALA A 40 -4.71 5.05 -6.20
C ALA A 40 -3.72 3.90 -6.30
N VAL A 41 -2.88 3.75 -5.30
CA VAL A 41 -1.85 2.70 -5.25
C VAL A 41 -2.20 1.71 -4.15
N VAL A 42 -2.36 0.44 -4.49
CA VAL A 42 -2.48 -0.66 -3.54
C VAL A 42 -1.11 -1.27 -3.33
N VAL A 43 -0.62 -1.29 -2.10
CA VAL A 43 0.72 -1.81 -1.78
C VAL A 43 0.67 -3.18 -1.14
N GLY A 44 1.58 -4.05 -1.54
CA GLY A 44 1.83 -5.34 -0.89
C GLY A 44 2.79 -5.22 0.30
N GLY A 45 2.95 -6.31 1.05
CA GLY A 45 3.80 -6.37 2.25
C GLY A 45 4.84 -7.50 2.25
N GLY A 46 5.02 -8.20 1.14
CA GLY A 46 5.87 -9.38 1.05
C GLY A 46 7.36 -9.14 1.29
N ASN A 47 7.84 -7.92 1.11
CA ASN A 47 9.20 -7.50 1.47
C ASN A 47 9.42 -7.37 2.98
N MET A 48 8.35 -7.23 3.76
CA MET A 48 8.41 -7.09 5.21
C MET A 48 8.23 -8.46 5.89
N ILE A 49 7.21 -9.20 5.47
CA ILE A 49 6.83 -10.48 6.08
C ILE A 49 6.27 -11.41 5.01
N ARG A 50 6.76 -12.64 4.95
CA ARG A 50 6.19 -13.73 4.16
C ARG A 50 5.29 -14.58 5.06
N GLY A 51 4.03 -14.18 5.19
CA GLY A 51 3.07 -14.78 6.12
C GLY A 51 2.90 -16.30 5.94
N ALA A 52 2.82 -16.78 4.69
CA ALA A 52 2.69 -18.20 4.41
C ALA A 52 3.91 -19.02 4.90
N GLU A 53 5.11 -18.47 4.77
CA GLU A 53 6.35 -19.11 5.26
C GLU A 53 6.38 -19.16 6.80
N LEU A 54 5.97 -18.06 7.46
CA LEU A 54 5.88 -18.02 8.92
C LEU A 54 4.81 -18.97 9.46
N ALA A 55 3.66 -19.03 8.83
CA ALA A 55 2.60 -19.96 9.22
C ALA A 55 3.10 -21.41 9.18
N THR A 56 3.84 -21.77 8.13
CA THR A 56 4.35 -23.15 7.94
C THR A 56 5.53 -23.49 8.87
N ARG A 57 6.50 -22.57 9.02
CA ARG A 57 7.77 -22.86 9.72
C ARG A 57 7.72 -22.64 11.24
N VAL A 58 6.88 -21.69 11.68
CA VAL A 58 6.80 -21.27 13.10
C VAL A 58 5.50 -21.71 13.75
N GLY A 59 4.53 -22.24 12.98
CA GLY A 59 3.23 -22.66 13.50
C GLY A 59 2.30 -21.50 13.88
N ILE A 60 2.51 -20.32 13.28
CA ILE A 60 1.60 -19.18 13.45
C ILE A 60 0.31 -19.44 12.67
N ALA A 61 -0.84 -19.20 13.26
CA ALA A 61 -2.12 -19.33 12.56
C ALA A 61 -2.15 -18.43 11.31
N GLN A 62 -2.66 -18.95 10.19
CA GLN A 62 -2.69 -18.24 8.91
C GLN A 62 -3.35 -16.85 9.03
N ALA A 63 -4.46 -16.75 9.74
CA ALA A 63 -5.12 -15.46 9.95
C ALA A 63 -4.21 -14.43 10.65
N THR A 64 -3.43 -14.86 11.64
CA THR A 64 -2.46 -14.00 12.33
C THR A 64 -1.34 -13.58 11.38
N ALA A 65 -0.80 -14.51 10.61
CA ALA A 65 0.24 -14.23 9.61
C ALA A 65 -0.26 -13.25 8.54
N ASP A 66 -1.52 -13.35 8.13
CA ASP A 66 -2.15 -12.41 7.20
C ASP A 66 -2.28 -11.01 7.79
N TYR A 67 -2.68 -10.87 9.07
CA TYR A 67 -2.67 -9.57 9.75
C TYR A 67 -1.27 -8.97 9.87
N MET A 68 -0.26 -9.78 10.15
CA MET A 68 1.13 -9.32 10.15
C MET A 68 1.53 -8.79 8.77
N GLY A 69 1.15 -9.49 7.70
CA GLY A 69 1.34 -9.03 6.33
C GLY A 69 0.62 -7.70 6.04
N MET A 70 -0.62 -7.53 6.50
CA MET A 70 -1.36 -6.28 6.37
C MET A 70 -0.64 -5.11 7.08
N LEU A 71 -0.10 -5.33 8.28
CA LEU A 71 0.72 -4.33 8.96
C LEU A 71 2.01 -4.01 8.18
N GLY A 72 2.60 -4.99 7.53
CA GLY A 72 3.72 -4.80 6.61
C GLY A 72 3.37 -3.86 5.45
N THR A 73 2.14 -3.95 4.91
CA THR A 73 1.68 -3.01 3.87
C THR A 73 1.55 -1.59 4.40
N VAL A 74 1.16 -1.41 5.66
CA VAL A 74 1.08 -0.07 6.29
C VAL A 74 2.45 0.57 6.36
N ILE A 75 3.49 -0.19 6.73
CA ILE A 75 4.88 0.29 6.75
C ILE A 75 5.30 0.77 5.35
N ASN A 76 5.07 -0.04 4.32
CA ASN A 76 5.38 0.33 2.94
C ASN A 76 4.60 1.57 2.48
N ALA A 77 3.32 1.67 2.85
CA ALA A 77 2.48 2.80 2.47
C ALA A 77 2.98 4.12 3.08
N LEU A 78 3.40 4.11 4.34
CA LEU A 78 3.96 5.27 5.01
C LEU A 78 5.26 5.73 4.34
N ALA A 79 6.17 4.80 4.06
CA ALA A 79 7.42 5.10 3.37
C ALA A 79 7.17 5.66 1.96
N LEU A 80 6.24 5.06 1.20
CA LEU A 80 5.90 5.52 -0.14
C LEU A 80 5.26 6.91 -0.13
N LYS A 81 4.38 7.21 0.83
CA LYS A 81 3.79 8.54 1.00
C LYS A 81 4.88 9.61 1.15
N GLU A 82 5.80 9.40 2.08
CA GLU A 82 6.88 10.35 2.32
C GLU A 82 7.77 10.53 1.08
N ALA A 83 8.09 9.45 0.37
CA ALA A 83 8.88 9.50 -0.84
C ALA A 83 8.17 10.25 -1.99
N ILE A 84 6.85 10.07 -2.15
CA ILE A 84 6.05 10.80 -3.14
C ILE A 84 5.97 12.29 -2.79
N GLU A 85 5.75 12.63 -1.53
CA GLU A 85 5.68 14.03 -1.07
C GLU A 85 7.02 14.77 -1.25
N LYS A 86 8.15 14.08 -1.09
CA LYS A 86 9.47 14.62 -1.43
C LYS A 86 9.64 14.96 -2.93
N GLN A 87 8.86 14.33 -3.80
CA GLN A 87 8.80 14.67 -5.23
C GLN A 87 7.88 15.86 -5.53
N GLY A 88 7.31 16.50 -4.52
CA GLY A 88 6.39 17.62 -4.64
C GLY A 88 4.94 17.23 -4.99
N GLN A 89 4.59 15.94 -4.89
CA GLN A 89 3.24 15.44 -5.14
C GLN A 89 2.53 15.12 -3.82
N PRO A 90 1.41 15.78 -3.49
CA PRO A 90 0.64 15.44 -2.29
C PRO A 90 0.12 14.01 -2.31
N ALA A 91 0.24 13.31 -1.20
CA ALA A 91 -0.22 11.92 -1.05
C ALA A 91 -0.90 11.71 0.31
N ARG A 92 -1.79 10.71 0.39
CA ARG A 92 -2.45 10.28 1.63
C ARG A 92 -2.49 8.77 1.72
N VAL A 93 -2.37 8.25 2.94
CA VAL A 93 -2.54 6.82 3.22
C VAL A 93 -3.91 6.58 3.81
N MET A 94 -4.62 5.61 3.26
CA MET A 94 -5.86 5.09 3.82
C MET A 94 -5.72 3.59 4.08
N SER A 95 -6.20 3.12 5.22
CA SER A 95 -6.04 1.74 5.67
C SER A 95 -7.39 1.04 5.84
N ALA A 96 -7.43 -0.24 5.51
CA ALA A 96 -8.55 -1.12 5.80
C ALA A 96 -8.54 -1.66 7.26
N LEU A 97 -7.40 -1.54 7.95
CA LEU A 97 -7.28 -1.77 9.40
C LEU A 97 -7.30 -0.43 10.14
N ASP A 98 -7.84 -0.44 11.35
CA ASP A 98 -7.84 0.72 12.24
C ASP A 98 -6.43 0.98 12.78
N VAL A 99 -5.75 1.94 12.17
CA VAL A 99 -4.41 2.43 12.55
C VAL A 99 -4.40 3.96 12.51
N GLU A 100 -5.42 4.59 13.07
CA GLU A 100 -5.75 6.00 12.94
C GLU A 100 -4.60 6.97 13.31
N ALA A 101 -3.67 6.53 14.14
CA ALA A 101 -2.50 7.31 14.49
C ALA A 101 -1.58 7.60 13.28
N VAL A 102 -1.62 6.77 12.23
CA VAL A 102 -0.69 6.85 11.09
C VAL A 102 -1.37 6.88 9.72
N ALA A 103 -2.63 6.41 9.62
CA ALA A 103 -3.37 6.35 8.36
C ALA A 103 -4.86 6.57 8.58
N GLU A 104 -5.54 7.20 7.63
CA GLU A 104 -6.99 7.37 7.67
C GLU A 104 -7.71 6.04 7.42
N PRO A 105 -8.85 5.79 8.07
CA PRO A 105 -9.72 4.68 7.69
C PRO A 105 -10.19 4.84 6.24
N PHE A 106 -10.26 3.74 5.49
CA PHE A 106 -10.76 3.81 4.11
C PHE A 106 -12.27 4.07 4.10
N ILE A 107 -12.64 5.27 3.68
CA ILE A 107 -14.02 5.69 3.42
C ILE A 107 -14.08 6.24 2.00
N ARG A 108 -14.91 5.65 1.13
CA ARG A 108 -15.01 6.01 -0.29
C ARG A 108 -15.18 7.52 -0.52
N ALA A 109 -16.07 8.16 0.20
CA ALA A 109 -16.32 9.59 0.05
C ALA A 109 -15.07 10.44 0.36
N ARG A 110 -14.26 10.02 1.34
CA ARG A 110 -12.98 10.68 1.64
C ARG A 110 -11.95 10.45 0.54
N ALA A 111 -11.91 9.23 -0.01
CA ALA A 111 -11.02 8.89 -1.13
C ALA A 111 -11.29 9.78 -2.34
N LEU A 112 -12.56 9.93 -2.74
CA LEU A 112 -12.96 10.80 -3.84
C LEU A 112 -12.55 12.26 -3.59
N ARG A 113 -12.76 12.77 -2.36
CA ARG A 113 -12.34 14.13 -1.99
C ARG A 113 -10.82 14.32 -2.06
N HIS A 114 -10.03 13.28 -1.78
CA HIS A 114 -8.59 13.35 -1.98
C HIS A 114 -8.21 13.49 -3.45
N PHE A 115 -8.90 12.78 -4.36
CA PHE A 115 -8.69 12.92 -5.80
C PHE A 115 -9.05 14.31 -6.29
N GLU A 116 -10.19 14.86 -5.85
CA GLU A 116 -10.59 16.26 -6.18
C GLU A 116 -9.53 17.28 -5.76
N LYS A 117 -8.74 16.99 -4.73
CA LYS A 117 -7.62 17.82 -4.26
C LYS A 117 -6.28 17.50 -4.94
N GLY A 118 -6.27 16.67 -5.98
CA GLY A 118 -5.05 16.28 -6.70
C GLY A 118 -4.07 15.44 -5.91
N ARG A 119 -4.53 14.67 -4.91
CA ARG A 119 -3.70 13.82 -4.07
C ARG A 119 -3.61 12.41 -4.63
N VAL A 120 -2.42 11.81 -4.55
CA VAL A 120 -2.25 10.37 -4.73
C VAL A 120 -2.75 9.64 -3.48
N LEU A 121 -3.56 8.61 -3.66
CA LEU A 121 -3.97 7.73 -2.57
C LEU A 121 -3.09 6.49 -2.49
N ILE A 122 -2.70 6.11 -1.29
CA ILE A 122 -2.00 4.86 -1.02
C ILE A 122 -2.89 4.03 -0.12
N LEU A 123 -3.29 2.86 -0.59
CA LEU A 123 -4.24 1.97 0.07
C LEU A 123 -3.50 0.83 0.75
N ALA A 124 -3.54 0.80 2.08
CA ALA A 124 -2.86 -0.16 2.92
C ALA A 124 -3.82 -1.19 3.54
N ALA A 125 -3.27 -2.26 4.06
CA ALA A 125 -3.95 -3.36 4.75
C ALA A 125 -4.91 -4.16 3.86
N GLY A 126 -4.72 -4.14 2.55
CA GLY A 126 -5.50 -4.93 1.61
C GLY A 126 -7.01 -4.74 1.77
N THR A 127 -7.75 -5.83 1.94
CA THR A 127 -9.20 -5.81 2.24
C THR A 127 -9.51 -5.62 3.73
N GLY A 128 -8.50 -5.71 4.60
CA GLY A 128 -8.68 -5.77 6.06
C GLY A 128 -9.10 -7.14 6.58
N ASN A 129 -9.25 -8.14 5.71
CA ASN A 129 -9.68 -9.48 6.05
C ASN A 129 -8.59 -10.52 5.75
N PRO A 130 -8.35 -11.49 6.64
CA PRO A 130 -7.47 -12.62 6.37
C PRO A 130 -7.93 -13.43 5.13
N PHE A 131 -7.02 -14.22 4.56
CA PHE A 131 -7.24 -15.12 3.42
C PHE A 131 -7.52 -14.44 2.08
N PHE A 132 -7.41 -13.10 1.98
CA PHE A 132 -7.49 -12.35 0.74
C PHE A 132 -6.14 -11.75 0.35
N THR A 133 -5.89 -11.64 -0.95
CA THR A 133 -4.67 -11.02 -1.48
C THR A 133 -4.85 -9.52 -1.70
N THR A 134 -3.72 -8.79 -1.85
CA THR A 134 -3.74 -7.38 -2.26
C THR A 134 -4.25 -7.19 -3.68
N ASP A 135 -4.16 -8.22 -4.55
CA ASP A 135 -4.75 -8.20 -5.88
C ASP A 135 -6.29 -8.13 -5.82
N THR A 136 -6.91 -8.90 -4.91
CA THR A 136 -8.35 -8.80 -4.61
C THR A 136 -8.72 -7.40 -4.13
N CYS A 137 -7.90 -6.80 -3.27
CA CYS A 137 -8.09 -5.42 -2.84
C CYS A 137 -8.07 -4.45 -4.02
N ALA A 138 -7.09 -4.57 -4.91
CA ALA A 138 -6.97 -3.69 -6.08
C ALA A 138 -8.22 -3.76 -6.95
N ALA A 139 -8.74 -4.97 -7.22
CA ALA A 139 -9.97 -5.15 -7.98
C ALA A 139 -11.20 -4.52 -7.31
N LEU A 140 -11.39 -4.76 -6.00
CA LEU A 140 -12.50 -4.17 -5.24
C LEU A 140 -12.43 -2.65 -5.18
N ARG A 141 -11.24 -2.07 -5.03
CA ARG A 141 -11.06 -0.61 -4.97
C ARG A 141 -11.28 0.04 -6.35
N ALA A 142 -10.88 -0.62 -7.44
CA ALA A 142 -11.15 -0.15 -8.78
C ALA A 142 -12.66 0.00 -9.03
N ILE A 143 -13.46 -1.05 -8.71
CA ILE A 143 -14.92 -1.02 -8.86
C ILE A 143 -15.57 0.08 -8.00
N ARG A 144 -15.05 0.34 -6.80
CA ARG A 144 -15.61 1.33 -5.88
C ARG A 144 -15.16 2.76 -6.16
N SER A 145 -14.24 2.97 -7.09
CA SER A 145 -13.74 4.30 -7.48
C SER A 145 -14.52 4.89 -8.67
N GLU A 146 -15.34 4.09 -9.32
CA GLU A 146 -16.28 4.52 -10.39
C GLU A 146 -17.58 5.16 -9.77
#